data_42cefab3c2368a3bd00567b7c63ce356
#
_entry.id   42cefab3c2368a3bd00567b7c63ce356
#
_cell.length_a   1.000
_cell.length_b   1.000
_cell.length_c   1.000
_cell.angle_alpha   90.00
_cell.angle_beta   90.00
_cell.angle_gamma   90.00
#
_symmetry.space_group_name_H-M   'P 1'
#
loop_
_entity.id
_entity.type
_entity.pdbx_description
1 polymer ?
#
loop_
_entity_poly.entity_id
_entity_poly.type
_entity_poly.pdbx_seq_one_letter_code
_entity_poly.pdbx_strand_id
1 'polypeptide(L)'
;RSGYLSFLALFWMTAPMAWLYGIPYERWLSPLDALHANAWTLLVVSIWRVLLISRVLAVLFAERTRRVLWLVLLFADVTLLLALLFAPLPVIDFMGGMQQSPEERELGSLAFLAGFGAFVTLFVWVVGAITAMTFMKNQGAIAVPSNSRTPPRAALVFACIALLAWCGAALWTHSEQRNRYEA
;
A
#
# COMPACT_ATOMS: atom_id res chain seq x y z
N ARG A 1 -9.10 -17.64 -17.01
CA ARG A 1 -9.02 -16.21 -17.47
C ARG A 1 -9.99 -15.30 -16.70
N SER A 2 -11.25 -15.71 -16.43
CA SER A 2 -12.22 -14.90 -15.70
C SER A 2 -11.81 -14.56 -14.26
N GLY A 3 -11.21 -15.51 -13.54
CA GLY A 3 -10.76 -15.28 -12.16
C GLY A 3 -9.62 -14.26 -12.05
N TYR A 4 -8.71 -14.23 -13.01
CA TYR A 4 -7.63 -13.25 -13.05
C TYR A 4 -8.15 -11.83 -13.31
N LEU A 5 -9.08 -11.68 -14.25
CA LEU A 5 -9.71 -10.37 -14.51
C LEU A 5 -10.51 -9.87 -13.32
N SER A 6 -11.22 -10.76 -12.62
CA SER A 6 -11.92 -10.39 -11.39
C SER A 6 -10.97 -9.97 -10.28
N PHE A 7 -9.85 -10.66 -10.12
CA PHE A 7 -8.80 -10.29 -9.18
C PHE A 7 -8.21 -8.91 -9.54
N LEU A 8 -7.90 -8.71 -10.81
CA LEU A 8 -7.34 -7.43 -11.31
C LEU A 8 -8.32 -6.28 -11.08
N ALA A 9 -9.62 -6.47 -11.36
CA ALA A 9 -10.64 -5.47 -11.12
C ALA A 9 -10.74 -5.11 -9.63
N LEU A 10 -10.71 -6.11 -8.73
CA LEU A 10 -10.71 -5.91 -7.28
C LEU A 10 -9.42 -5.23 -6.80
N PHE A 11 -8.27 -5.59 -7.36
CA PHE A 11 -6.99 -4.95 -7.06
C PHE A 11 -7.02 -3.46 -7.43
N TRP A 12 -7.56 -3.12 -8.59
CA TRP A 12 -7.70 -1.73 -9.03
C TRP A 12 -8.70 -0.92 -8.19
N MET A 13 -9.65 -1.56 -7.50
CA MET A 13 -10.51 -0.86 -6.52
C MET A 13 -9.74 -0.33 -5.31
N THR A 14 -8.47 -0.73 -5.12
CA THR A 14 -7.59 -0.12 -4.12
C THR A 14 -7.01 1.22 -4.59
N ALA A 15 -7.05 1.50 -5.88
CA ALA A 15 -6.46 2.69 -6.50
C ALA A 15 -7.04 4.04 -6.01
N PRO A 16 -8.35 4.18 -5.70
CA PRO A 16 -8.89 5.46 -5.25
C PRO A 16 -8.17 6.06 -4.03
N MET A 17 -7.68 5.22 -3.12
CA MET A 17 -6.92 5.69 -1.96
C MET A 17 -5.49 6.14 -2.31
N ALA A 18 -4.97 5.73 -3.47
CA ALA A 18 -3.67 6.19 -3.95
C ALA A 18 -3.67 7.70 -4.31
N TRP A 19 -4.83 8.31 -4.47
CA TRP A 19 -4.96 9.76 -4.67
C TRP A 19 -4.44 10.58 -3.49
N LEU A 20 -4.50 10.01 -2.29
CA LEU A 20 -3.95 10.66 -1.11
C LEU A 20 -2.44 10.92 -1.26
N TYR A 21 -1.73 10.12 -2.07
CA TYR A 21 -0.31 10.37 -2.38
C TYR A 21 -0.09 11.55 -3.33
N GLY A 22 -1.12 11.98 -4.05
CA GLY A 22 -1.06 13.13 -4.95
C GLY A 22 -1.30 14.47 -4.26
N ILE A 23 -1.54 14.48 -2.95
CA ILE A 23 -1.74 15.72 -2.19
C ILE A 23 -0.39 16.40 -1.98
N PRO A 24 -0.18 17.59 -2.54
CA PRO A 24 1.09 18.31 -2.41
C PRO A 24 1.15 19.02 -1.05
N TYR A 25 1.42 18.29 0.02
CA TYR A 25 1.50 18.83 1.39
C TYR A 25 2.54 19.94 1.53
N GLU A 26 3.60 19.86 0.74
CA GLU A 26 4.71 20.85 0.73
C GLU A 26 4.26 22.26 0.32
N ARG A 27 3.06 22.41 -0.26
CA ARG A 27 2.51 23.71 -0.63
C ARG A 27 1.92 24.48 0.55
N TRP A 28 1.48 23.77 1.58
CA TRP A 28 0.69 24.35 2.68
C TRP A 28 1.32 24.14 4.05
N LEU A 29 2.25 23.21 4.14
CA LEU A 29 2.87 22.84 5.41
C LEU A 29 4.38 23.13 5.36
N SER A 30 5.00 23.24 6.53
CA SER A 30 6.45 23.25 6.64
C SER A 30 7.04 21.91 6.13
N PRO A 31 8.31 21.86 5.72
CA PRO A 31 8.92 20.62 5.20
C PRO A 31 8.79 19.43 6.17
N LEU A 32 8.95 19.64 7.47
CA LEU A 32 8.79 18.61 8.49
C LEU A 32 7.32 18.16 8.64
N ASP A 33 6.39 19.10 8.68
CA ASP A 33 4.97 18.78 8.80
C ASP A 33 4.47 18.07 7.53
N ALA A 34 4.95 18.45 6.36
CA ALA A 34 4.66 17.77 5.09
C ALA A 34 5.18 16.33 5.09
N LEU A 35 6.39 16.09 5.62
CA LEU A 35 6.96 14.76 5.78
C LEU A 35 6.07 13.88 6.69
N HIS A 36 5.65 14.41 7.84
CA HIS A 36 4.75 13.70 8.74
C HIS A 36 3.38 13.43 8.10
N ALA A 37 2.80 14.40 7.41
CA ALA A 37 1.53 14.22 6.70
C ALA A 37 1.62 13.13 5.63
N ASN A 38 2.72 13.10 4.85
CA ASN A 38 3.01 12.04 3.88
C ASN A 38 3.16 10.68 4.57
N ALA A 39 3.89 10.59 5.69
CA ALA A 39 4.06 9.34 6.43
C ALA A 39 2.72 8.81 6.96
N TRP A 40 1.87 9.66 7.52
CA TRP A 40 0.52 9.28 7.96
C TRP A 40 -0.36 8.82 6.80
N THR A 41 -0.31 9.51 5.68
CA THR A 41 -1.04 9.11 4.47
C THR A 41 -0.60 7.74 3.98
N LEU A 42 0.72 7.49 3.93
CA LEU A 42 1.29 6.19 3.58
C LEU A 42 0.79 5.08 4.52
N LEU A 43 0.79 5.34 5.83
CA LEU A 43 0.33 4.38 6.84
C LEU A 43 -1.15 4.03 6.63
N VAL A 44 -2.02 5.03 6.49
CA VAL A 44 -3.47 4.82 6.30
C VAL A 44 -3.75 4.03 5.02
N VAL A 45 -3.10 4.40 3.91
CA VAL A 45 -3.29 3.70 2.63
C VAL A 45 -2.74 2.27 2.69
N SER A 46 -1.62 2.05 3.37
CA SER A 46 -1.03 0.72 3.55
C SER A 46 -1.95 -0.21 4.35
N ILE A 47 -2.48 0.27 5.48
CA ILE A 47 -3.46 -0.48 6.29
C ILE A 47 -4.69 -0.85 5.44
N TRP A 48 -5.24 0.13 4.72
CA TRP A 48 -6.39 -0.09 3.84
C TRP A 48 -6.11 -1.17 2.80
N ARG A 49 -4.95 -1.10 2.12
CA ARG A 49 -4.54 -2.08 1.11
C ARG A 49 -4.41 -3.48 1.70
N VAL A 50 -3.75 -3.62 2.85
CA VAL A 50 -3.59 -4.90 3.54
C VAL A 50 -4.95 -5.52 3.87
N LEU A 51 -5.86 -4.74 4.44
CA LEU A 51 -7.21 -5.21 4.79
C LEU A 51 -8.00 -5.63 3.53
N LEU A 52 -7.91 -4.86 2.47
CA LEU A 52 -8.65 -5.12 1.24
C LEU A 52 -8.10 -6.34 0.50
N ILE A 53 -6.78 -6.47 0.36
CA ILE A 53 -6.13 -7.67 -0.22
C ILE A 53 -6.48 -8.90 0.61
N SER A 54 -6.43 -8.82 1.93
CA SER A 54 -6.79 -9.92 2.82
C SER A 54 -8.24 -10.35 2.62
N ARG A 55 -9.15 -9.39 2.42
CA ARG A 55 -10.57 -9.68 2.15
C ARG A 55 -10.77 -10.33 0.79
N VAL A 56 -10.10 -9.82 -0.25
CA VAL A 56 -10.17 -10.36 -1.61
C VAL A 56 -9.67 -11.80 -1.65
N LEU A 57 -8.49 -12.04 -1.07
CA LEU A 57 -7.92 -13.40 -1.02
C LEU A 57 -8.79 -14.34 -0.18
N ALA A 58 -9.37 -13.88 0.92
CA ALA A 58 -10.27 -14.68 1.74
C ALA A 58 -11.51 -15.15 0.95
N VAL A 59 -12.06 -14.27 0.11
CA VAL A 59 -13.18 -14.62 -0.77
C VAL A 59 -12.74 -15.58 -1.87
N LEU A 60 -11.58 -15.33 -2.49
CA LEU A 60 -11.05 -16.19 -3.57
C LEU A 60 -10.75 -17.61 -3.10
N PHE A 61 -10.21 -17.76 -1.92
CA PHE A 61 -9.84 -19.07 -1.36
C PHE A 61 -10.92 -19.68 -0.44
N ALA A 62 -12.10 -19.04 -0.36
CA ALA A 62 -13.20 -19.44 0.54
C ALA A 62 -12.73 -19.62 2.01
N GLU A 63 -11.77 -18.80 2.43
CA GLU A 63 -11.16 -18.84 3.76
C GLU A 63 -11.58 -17.66 4.64
N ARG A 64 -11.34 -17.80 5.95
CA ARG A 64 -11.62 -16.70 6.89
C ARG A 64 -10.60 -15.58 6.69
N THR A 65 -11.07 -14.34 6.52
CA THR A 65 -10.22 -13.13 6.34
C THR A 65 -9.10 -13.05 7.39
N ARG A 66 -9.38 -13.41 8.63
CA ARG A 66 -8.38 -13.40 9.71
C ARG A 66 -7.20 -14.35 9.46
N ARG A 67 -7.42 -15.50 8.83
CA ARG A 67 -6.33 -16.44 8.50
C ARG A 67 -5.46 -15.89 7.37
N VAL A 68 -6.12 -15.37 6.36
CA VAL A 68 -5.43 -14.77 5.20
C VAL A 68 -4.65 -13.54 5.61
N LEU A 69 -5.15 -12.76 6.56
CA LEU A 69 -4.48 -11.56 7.07
C LEU A 69 -3.07 -11.87 7.60
N TRP A 70 -2.87 -12.99 8.31
CA TRP A 70 -1.54 -13.39 8.80
C TRP A 70 -0.54 -13.58 7.66
N LEU A 71 -0.97 -14.22 6.57
CA LEU A 71 -0.13 -14.44 5.40
C LEU A 71 0.19 -13.13 4.67
N VAL A 72 -0.80 -12.25 4.54
CA VAL A 72 -0.62 -10.95 3.88
C VAL A 72 0.31 -10.06 4.69
N LEU A 73 0.19 -10.05 6.03
CA LEU A 73 1.08 -9.28 6.91
C LEU A 73 2.51 -9.81 6.87
N LEU A 74 2.69 -11.14 6.88
CA LEU A 74 4.01 -11.74 6.72
C LEU A 74 4.64 -11.32 5.38
N PHE A 75 3.89 -11.39 4.29
CA PHE A 75 4.38 -10.97 2.98
C PHE A 75 4.73 -9.48 2.94
N ALA A 76 3.90 -8.63 3.54
CA ALA A 76 4.14 -7.19 3.62
C ALA A 76 5.43 -6.87 4.40
N ASP A 77 5.63 -7.50 5.56
CA ASP A 77 6.83 -7.30 6.38
C ASP A 77 8.10 -7.78 5.66
N VAL A 78 8.06 -8.97 5.05
CA VAL A 78 9.20 -9.47 4.27
C VAL A 78 9.53 -8.52 3.12
N THR A 79 8.51 -8.02 2.42
CA THR A 79 8.71 -7.07 1.32
C THR A 79 9.30 -5.76 1.82
N LEU A 80 8.85 -5.25 2.96
CA LEU A 80 9.40 -4.04 3.58
C LEU A 80 10.86 -4.23 3.99
N LEU A 81 11.19 -5.35 4.66
CA LEU A 81 12.56 -5.65 5.06
C LEU A 81 13.49 -5.81 3.85
N LEU A 82 13.03 -6.47 2.80
CA LEU A 82 13.79 -6.56 1.54
C LEU A 82 13.98 -5.20 0.90
N ALA A 83 12.93 -4.37 0.85
CA ALA A 83 13.03 -3.02 0.31
C ALA A 83 14.05 -2.16 1.09
N LEU A 84 14.05 -2.26 2.42
CA LEU A 84 15.02 -1.56 3.26
C LEU A 84 16.44 -2.10 3.09
N LEU A 85 16.60 -3.42 2.85
CA LEU A 85 17.90 -4.03 2.60
C LEU A 85 18.51 -3.56 1.27
N PHE A 86 17.68 -3.36 0.25
CA PHE A 86 18.13 -2.87 -1.06
C PHE A 86 18.09 -1.35 -1.20
N ALA A 87 17.44 -0.63 -0.26
CA ALA A 87 17.54 0.81 -0.21
C ALA A 87 19.00 1.20 0.07
N PRO A 88 19.58 2.13 -0.67
CA PRO A 88 20.89 2.65 -0.34
C PRO A 88 20.76 3.44 0.97
N LEU A 89 20.90 2.73 2.09
CA LEU A 89 21.07 3.39 3.38
C LEU A 89 22.38 4.18 3.29
N PRO A 90 22.39 5.47 3.59
CA PRO A 90 23.61 6.24 3.58
C PRO A 90 24.51 5.73 4.71
N VAL A 91 25.33 4.71 4.40
CA VAL A 91 26.30 4.12 5.34
C VAL A 91 27.26 5.20 5.87
N ILE A 92 27.44 6.26 5.09
CA ILE A 92 28.24 7.43 5.43
C ILE A 92 27.65 8.21 6.62
N ASP A 93 26.34 8.18 6.83
CA ASP A 93 25.67 8.87 7.95
C ASP A 93 26.01 8.24 9.30
N PHE A 94 26.33 6.94 9.32
CA PHE A 94 26.81 6.26 10.53
C PHE A 94 28.24 6.65 10.90
N MET A 95 29.03 7.20 9.99
CA MET A 95 30.42 7.57 10.23
C MET A 95 30.60 8.99 10.79
N GLY A 96 29.55 9.70 11.10
CA GLY A 96 29.57 10.87 12.00
C GLY A 96 30.21 12.14 11.45
N GLY A 97 30.27 12.31 10.13
CA GLY A 97 30.95 13.47 9.52
C GLY A 97 30.05 14.46 8.77
N MET A 98 28.81 14.10 8.46
CA MET A 98 27.90 14.98 7.71
C MET A 98 26.84 15.61 8.63
N GLN A 99 26.62 16.91 8.48
CA GLN A 99 25.47 17.58 9.09
C GLN A 99 24.22 17.20 8.27
N GLN A 100 23.41 16.33 8.83
CA GLN A 100 22.11 15.98 8.26
C GLN A 100 21.13 17.14 8.44
N SER A 101 20.33 17.40 7.42
CA SER A 101 19.17 18.28 7.56
C SER A 101 18.17 17.71 8.57
N PRO A 102 17.33 18.56 9.20
CA PRO A 102 16.28 18.07 10.10
C PRO A 102 15.35 17.03 9.41
N GLU A 103 15.07 17.23 8.12
CA GLU A 103 14.22 16.33 7.32
C GLU A 103 14.88 14.96 7.10
N GLU A 104 16.18 14.94 6.78
CA GLU A 104 16.94 13.69 6.59
C GLU A 104 17.03 12.88 7.88
N ARG A 105 17.23 13.55 9.02
CA ARG A 105 17.24 12.90 10.33
C ARG A 105 15.89 12.28 10.66
N GLU A 106 14.80 13.01 10.40
CA GLU A 106 13.44 12.52 10.64
C GLU A 106 13.10 11.34 9.73
N LEU A 107 13.46 11.43 8.45
CA LEU A 107 13.27 10.33 7.49
C LEU A 107 14.05 9.08 7.92
N GLY A 108 15.29 9.25 8.38
CA GLY A 108 16.11 8.16 8.92
C GLY A 108 15.47 7.52 10.17
N SER A 109 14.91 8.32 11.07
CA SER A 109 14.23 7.82 12.27
C SER A 109 12.96 7.03 11.92
N LEU A 110 12.16 7.51 10.98
CA LEU A 110 10.97 6.82 10.49
C LEU A 110 11.33 5.50 9.79
N ALA A 111 12.37 5.49 8.96
CA ALA A 111 12.86 4.28 8.31
C ALA A 111 13.37 3.25 9.32
N PHE A 112 14.12 3.70 10.33
CA PHE A 112 14.58 2.84 11.42
C PHE A 112 13.41 2.24 12.20
N LEU A 113 12.45 3.07 12.62
CA LEU A 113 11.26 2.60 13.35
C LEU A 113 10.44 1.59 12.53
N ALA A 114 10.26 1.87 11.23
CA ALA A 114 9.55 0.95 10.33
C ALA A 114 10.31 -0.38 10.19
N GLY A 115 11.61 -0.35 9.98
CA GLY A 115 12.45 -1.55 9.86
C GLY A 115 12.52 -2.36 11.14
N PHE A 116 12.74 -1.69 12.27
CA PHE A 116 12.76 -2.35 13.59
C PHE A 116 11.39 -2.93 13.93
N GLY A 117 10.30 -2.18 13.67
CA GLY A 117 8.94 -2.65 13.84
C GLY A 117 8.67 -3.91 13.02
N ALA A 118 8.98 -3.88 11.71
CA ALA A 118 8.84 -5.03 10.83
C ALA A 118 9.66 -6.24 11.29
N PHE A 119 10.90 -6.01 11.73
CA PHE A 119 11.75 -7.08 12.26
C PHE A 119 11.14 -7.75 13.50
N VAL A 120 10.60 -6.98 14.44
CA VAL A 120 9.94 -7.50 15.64
C VAL A 120 8.65 -8.22 15.30
N THR A 121 7.82 -7.64 14.43
CA THR A 121 6.54 -8.22 14.05
C THR A 121 6.68 -9.45 13.15
N LEU A 122 7.80 -9.59 12.43
CA LEU A 122 8.07 -10.74 11.57
C LEU A 122 7.87 -12.07 12.30
N PHE A 123 8.39 -12.20 13.53
CA PHE A 123 8.25 -13.42 14.33
C PHE A 123 6.78 -13.72 14.64
N VAL A 124 6.00 -12.68 14.95
CA VAL A 124 4.57 -12.81 15.24
C VAL A 124 3.81 -13.27 13.98
N TRP A 125 4.13 -12.66 12.83
CA TRP A 125 3.49 -13.00 11.57
C TRP A 125 3.87 -14.39 11.08
N VAL A 126 5.12 -14.83 11.28
CA VAL A 126 5.56 -16.20 10.96
C VAL A 126 4.77 -17.23 11.77
N VAL A 127 4.67 -17.06 13.09
CA VAL A 127 3.88 -17.97 13.94
C VAL A 127 2.41 -17.94 13.54
N GLY A 128 1.85 -16.74 13.30
CA GLY A 128 0.48 -16.57 12.84
C GLY A 128 0.22 -17.22 11.48
N ALA A 129 1.15 -17.09 10.53
CA ALA A 129 1.05 -17.70 9.22
C ALA A 129 1.13 -19.23 9.27
N ILE A 130 2.06 -19.79 10.04
CA ILE A 130 2.16 -21.25 10.24
C ILE A 130 0.85 -21.78 10.84
N THR A 131 0.35 -21.12 11.89
CA THR A 131 -0.93 -21.49 12.52
C THR A 131 -2.09 -21.37 11.52
N ALA A 132 -2.13 -20.31 10.72
CA ALA A 132 -3.17 -20.14 9.71
C ALA A 132 -3.11 -21.26 8.66
N MET A 133 -1.93 -21.62 8.16
CA MET A 133 -1.75 -22.67 7.17
C MET A 133 -2.18 -24.05 7.68
N THR A 134 -1.89 -24.39 8.94
CA THR A 134 -2.31 -25.66 9.52
C THR A 134 -3.83 -25.82 9.63
N PHE A 135 -4.54 -24.70 9.76
CA PHE A 135 -6.01 -24.68 9.84
C PHE A 135 -6.72 -24.32 8.53
N MET A 136 -5.99 -24.00 7.48
CA MET A 136 -6.58 -23.79 6.16
C MET A 136 -7.06 -25.15 5.61
N LYS A 137 -8.35 -25.22 5.26
CA LYS A 137 -8.87 -26.38 4.55
C LYS A 137 -8.24 -26.42 3.16
N ASN A 138 -7.66 -27.58 2.81
CA ASN A 138 -7.18 -27.87 1.46
C ASN A 138 -8.37 -27.93 0.47
N GLN A 139 -9.03 -26.82 0.24
CA GLN A 139 -10.03 -26.69 -0.80
C GLN A 139 -9.31 -26.29 -2.08
N GLY A 140 -8.90 -27.28 -2.86
CA GLY A 140 -8.18 -27.09 -4.13
C GLY A 140 -9.01 -26.47 -5.26
N ALA A 141 -10.10 -25.79 -4.95
CA ALA A 141 -10.90 -25.06 -5.92
C ALA A 141 -10.94 -23.58 -5.52
N ILE A 142 -10.37 -22.75 -6.37
CA ILE A 142 -10.68 -21.32 -6.37
C ILE A 142 -12.20 -21.22 -6.53
N ALA A 143 -12.90 -20.81 -5.48
CA ALA A 143 -14.32 -20.56 -5.53
C ALA A 143 -14.55 -19.32 -6.41
N VAL A 144 -14.58 -19.52 -7.72
CA VAL A 144 -15.04 -18.49 -8.64
C VAL A 144 -16.53 -18.33 -8.38
N PRO A 145 -17.00 -17.22 -7.82
CA PRO A 145 -18.43 -16.99 -7.68
C PRO A 145 -19.04 -17.05 -9.08
N SER A 146 -19.83 -18.09 -9.34
CA SER A 146 -20.48 -18.35 -10.63
C SER A 146 -21.59 -17.33 -10.95
N ASN A 147 -21.75 -16.35 -10.08
CA ASN A 147 -22.81 -15.36 -10.21
C ASN A 147 -22.29 -14.16 -11.00
N SER A 148 -22.44 -14.22 -12.33
CA SER A 148 -22.28 -13.10 -13.25
C SER A 148 -23.35 -12.03 -13.03
N ARG A 149 -23.49 -11.52 -11.80
CA ARG A 149 -24.26 -10.31 -11.57
C ARG A 149 -23.56 -9.17 -12.28
N THR A 150 -24.19 -8.63 -13.29
CA THR A 150 -23.78 -7.33 -13.86
C THR A 150 -23.59 -6.36 -12.71
N PRO A 151 -22.46 -5.62 -12.67
CA PRO A 151 -22.24 -4.67 -11.60
C PRO A 151 -23.41 -3.69 -11.52
N PRO A 152 -23.86 -3.33 -10.32
CA PRO A 152 -24.97 -2.39 -10.17
C PRO A 152 -24.62 -1.09 -10.91
N ARG A 153 -25.59 -0.51 -11.62
CA ARG A 153 -25.38 0.73 -12.40
C ARG A 153 -24.70 1.83 -11.60
N ALA A 154 -25.00 1.92 -10.30
CA ALA A 154 -24.31 2.83 -9.39
C ALA A 154 -22.79 2.60 -9.34
N ALA A 155 -22.32 1.35 -9.30
CA ALA A 155 -20.88 1.05 -9.28
C ALA A 155 -20.20 1.48 -10.59
N LEU A 156 -20.86 1.33 -11.73
CA LEU A 156 -20.35 1.81 -13.01
C LEU A 156 -20.26 3.35 -13.05
N VAL A 157 -21.30 4.04 -12.55
CA VAL A 157 -21.28 5.50 -12.45
C VAL A 157 -20.14 5.99 -11.55
N PHE A 158 -19.96 5.39 -10.36
CA PHE A 158 -18.86 5.73 -9.48
C PHE A 158 -17.49 5.45 -10.11
N ALA A 159 -17.34 4.35 -10.85
CA ALA A 159 -16.10 4.04 -11.56
C ALA A 159 -15.81 5.09 -12.65
N CYS A 160 -16.81 5.53 -13.40
CA CYS A 160 -16.66 6.59 -14.41
C CYS A 160 -16.29 7.93 -13.77
N ILE A 161 -16.96 8.32 -12.67
CA ILE A 161 -16.64 9.56 -11.94
C ILE A 161 -15.20 9.51 -11.41
N ALA A 162 -14.78 8.38 -10.81
CA ALA A 162 -13.43 8.20 -10.31
C ALA A 162 -12.38 8.29 -11.43
N LEU A 163 -12.68 7.72 -12.59
CA LEU A 163 -11.80 7.76 -13.77
C LEU A 163 -11.67 9.20 -14.33
N LEU A 164 -12.79 9.92 -14.44
CA LEU A 164 -12.79 11.31 -14.89
C LEU A 164 -12.03 12.23 -13.93
N ALA A 165 -12.26 12.05 -12.62
CA ALA A 165 -11.53 12.80 -11.61
C ALA A 165 -10.03 12.49 -11.66
N TRP A 166 -9.64 11.22 -11.87
CA TRP A 166 -8.22 10.83 -12.02
C TRP A 166 -7.59 11.46 -13.27
N CYS A 167 -8.27 11.42 -14.41
CA CYS A 167 -7.80 12.07 -15.62
C CYS A 167 -7.66 13.58 -15.42
N GLY A 168 -8.60 14.23 -14.76
CA GLY A 168 -8.54 15.65 -14.44
C GLY A 168 -7.34 15.99 -13.56
N ALA A 169 -7.11 15.23 -12.50
CA ALA A 169 -5.95 15.42 -11.63
C ALA A 169 -4.62 15.18 -12.36
N ALA A 170 -4.53 14.14 -13.19
CA ALA A 170 -3.34 13.84 -13.98
C ALA A 170 -3.02 14.95 -14.99
N LEU A 171 -4.03 15.48 -15.67
CA LEU A 171 -3.87 16.59 -16.60
C LEU A 171 -3.43 17.87 -15.88
N TRP A 172 -3.98 18.15 -14.72
CA TRP A 172 -3.60 19.32 -13.93
C TRP A 172 -2.16 19.23 -13.44
N THR A 173 -1.75 18.09 -12.86
CA THR A 173 -0.37 17.90 -12.43
C THR A 173 0.62 17.99 -13.58
N HIS A 174 0.27 17.45 -14.75
CA HIS A 174 1.11 17.52 -15.93
C HIS A 174 1.25 18.97 -16.46
N SER A 175 0.15 19.72 -16.51
CA SER A 175 0.19 21.13 -16.95
C SER A 175 1.04 21.99 -15.99
N GLU A 176 0.98 21.72 -14.70
CA GLU A 176 1.74 22.47 -13.71
C GLU A 176 3.25 22.12 -13.73
N GLN A 177 3.59 20.86 -13.97
CA GLN A 177 4.98 20.46 -14.19
C GLN A 177 5.56 21.15 -15.43
N ARG A 178 4.80 21.19 -16.54
CA ARG A 178 5.23 21.87 -17.74
C ARG A 178 5.50 23.36 -17.53
N ASN A 179 4.63 24.06 -16.81
CA ASN A 179 4.80 25.47 -16.50
C ASN A 179 6.05 25.74 -15.64
N ARG A 180 6.49 24.78 -14.82
CA ARG A 180 7.72 24.92 -14.02
C ARG A 180 8.99 24.69 -14.82
N TYR A 181 8.93 23.95 -15.93
CA TYR A 181 10.08 23.75 -16.82
C TYR A 181 10.25 24.90 -17.82
N GLU A 182 9.20 25.67 -18.06
CA GLU A 182 9.21 26.81 -18.99
C GLU A 182 9.51 28.16 -18.28
N ALA A 183 9.54 28.20 -16.94
CA ALA A 183 9.87 29.36 -16.11
C ALA A 183 11.32 29.28 -15.59
#